data_9dc0c1e1120e65e69286a6012175f319
#
_entry.id   9dc0c1e1120e65e69286a6012175f319
#
_cell.length_a   1.000
_cell.length_b   1.000
_cell.length_c   1.000
_cell.angle_alpha   90.00
_cell.angle_beta   90.00
_cell.angle_gamma   90.00
#
_symmetry.space_group_name_H-M   'P 1'
#
loop_
_entity.id
_entity.type
_entity.pdbx_description
1 polymer ?
#
loop_
_entity_poly.entity_id
_entity_poly.type
_entity_poly.pdbx_seq_one_letter_code
_entity_poly.pdbx_strand_id
1 'polypeptide(L)'
;MPNLLYKEKSPYLLQHANNPIDWFPWCEEAFDKAVTEEKPILLSIGYSTCHWCHKMAEEAFNDEKTAKFLNEHFICIKVDREERPDIDLVYMEAALCITTNAGWPLNIFLTPKREPFFAGTYFPLKKEKGIIDFYSLIENIYDKWVSDREAIYKTAGEVVAELKKRENAESGINSEVLGDALWVMKSAFDNSFGGFGSEPKFPLAQQIFFLLRYWYVYRDEYALYMVEKTLDNIDNGEIHDTVNGGFFRYATSKNWGSPHYEKMLYTNSLMAMAFLEAYEVIQKDSYKDDVIDTLEYMRKKLLSAEGGFYSAEDSEISNVQIPFIDQKISSGWNGLAIAAFALAGKVLEEPKFIDIAKDVAQFVLDHLYKGNGTMSAYYIKGNSFGNAFATDYAFMTWGLIELYQATYEDGYLDGAVKLNSKILTDFWDNENAGVLFYSKEGEDLLINPKEVYDGAIPSVNSVCAMNFIRLARLTEKPELNKKAKEIFDAFGSSINKSPTDYLFMLCGVLYEKSTKEVIVVEKNSEILNQINGEFRPFTMEMPFDEIENRETN
;
A
#
# COMPACT_ATOMS: atom_id res chain seq x y z
N MET A 1 27.14 -12.96 19.96
CA MET A 1 25.77 -13.27 20.44
C MET A 1 24.81 -12.53 19.55
N PRO A 2 23.63 -13.03 19.27
CA PRO A 2 22.66 -12.26 18.49
C PRO A 2 22.32 -10.93 19.19
N ASN A 3 22.00 -9.88 18.41
CA ASN A 3 21.53 -8.60 18.91
C ASN A 3 20.06 -8.72 19.40
N LEU A 4 19.44 -7.61 19.85
CA LEU A 4 18.10 -7.65 20.47
C LEU A 4 16.97 -8.07 19.51
N LEU A 5 17.18 -8.01 18.19
CA LEU A 5 16.17 -8.40 17.19
C LEU A 5 15.81 -9.89 17.23
N TYR A 6 16.63 -10.76 17.87
CA TYR A 6 16.31 -12.18 17.99
C TYR A 6 15.01 -12.47 18.77
N LYS A 7 14.50 -11.48 19.51
CA LYS A 7 13.25 -11.57 20.29
C LYS A 7 12.02 -11.22 19.47
N GLU A 8 12.23 -10.60 18.31
CA GLU A 8 11.15 -10.11 17.48
C GLU A 8 10.43 -11.23 16.71
N LYS A 9 9.30 -10.89 16.09
CA LYS A 9 8.49 -11.82 15.29
C LYS A 9 8.60 -11.56 13.80
N SER A 10 8.91 -10.32 13.43
CA SER A 10 9.12 -9.90 12.05
C SER A 10 10.18 -10.77 11.36
N PRO A 11 9.87 -11.40 10.22
CA PRO A 11 10.87 -12.09 9.42
C PRO A 11 12.03 -11.17 9.04
N TYR A 12 11.76 -9.90 8.72
CA TYR A 12 12.79 -8.92 8.39
C TYR A 12 13.72 -8.62 9.55
N LEU A 13 13.19 -8.38 10.75
CA LEU A 13 14.02 -8.12 11.92
C LEU A 13 14.88 -9.34 12.28
N LEU A 14 14.31 -10.54 12.17
CA LEU A 14 15.02 -11.79 12.42
C LEU A 14 16.16 -12.04 11.41
N GLN A 15 16.04 -11.62 10.15
CA GLN A 15 17.11 -11.66 9.15
C GLN A 15 18.35 -10.88 9.61
N HIS A 16 18.17 -9.81 10.41
CA HIS A 16 19.23 -8.96 10.94
C HIS A 16 19.69 -9.32 12.35
N ALA A 17 19.12 -10.33 12.99
CA ALA A 17 19.41 -10.70 14.38
C ALA A 17 20.87 -11.15 14.60
N ASN A 18 21.55 -11.63 13.56
CA ASN A 18 22.94 -12.10 13.60
C ASN A 18 23.96 -11.11 13.03
N ASN A 19 23.53 -9.93 12.56
CA ASN A 19 24.50 -8.88 12.18
C ASN A 19 25.34 -8.48 13.38
N PRO A 20 26.63 -8.09 13.18
CA PRO A 20 27.52 -7.66 14.26
C PRO A 20 27.16 -6.28 14.85
N ILE A 21 26.17 -5.58 14.29
CA ILE A 21 25.62 -4.31 14.80
C ILE A 21 24.67 -4.60 15.95
N ASP A 22 24.74 -3.81 17.03
CA ASP A 22 23.86 -3.87 18.19
C ASP A 22 22.50 -3.25 17.87
N TRP A 23 21.74 -3.89 16.99
CA TRP A 23 20.42 -3.45 16.57
C TRP A 23 19.39 -3.53 17.70
N PHE A 24 18.65 -2.45 17.89
CA PHE A 24 17.42 -2.38 18.65
C PHE A 24 16.20 -2.45 17.73
N PRO A 25 15.06 -3.01 18.17
CA PRO A 25 13.77 -2.68 17.58
C PRO A 25 13.41 -1.23 17.95
N TRP A 26 12.35 -0.68 17.38
CA TRP A 26 11.78 0.62 17.78
C TRP A 26 11.18 0.50 19.19
N CYS A 27 11.88 0.97 20.20
CA CYS A 27 11.47 0.83 21.60
C CYS A 27 12.07 1.94 22.49
N GLU A 28 11.42 2.18 23.62
CA GLU A 28 11.85 3.20 24.61
C GLU A 28 13.27 2.98 25.11
N GLU A 29 13.70 1.71 25.31
CA GLU A 29 15.07 1.39 25.75
C GLU A 29 16.13 1.99 24.80
N ALA A 30 15.89 1.95 23.48
CA ALA A 30 16.80 2.53 22.51
C ALA A 30 16.84 4.07 22.61
N PHE A 31 15.69 4.70 22.81
CA PHE A 31 15.60 6.17 22.92
C PHE A 31 16.20 6.68 24.21
N ASP A 32 15.91 6.04 25.35
CA ASP A 32 16.50 6.37 26.64
C ASP A 32 18.03 6.26 26.60
N LYS A 33 18.53 5.22 25.93
CA LYS A 33 19.96 5.04 25.74
C LYS A 33 20.57 6.14 24.86
N ALA A 34 19.91 6.53 23.77
CA ALA A 34 20.34 7.61 22.90
C ALA A 34 20.43 8.96 23.65
N VAL A 35 19.44 9.23 24.50
CA VAL A 35 19.42 10.44 25.35
C VAL A 35 20.52 10.37 26.40
N THR A 36 20.66 9.25 27.12
CA THR A 36 21.61 9.10 28.23
C THR A 36 23.06 9.15 27.77
N GLU A 37 23.36 8.52 26.62
CA GLU A 37 24.70 8.47 26.04
C GLU A 37 24.97 9.66 25.10
N GLU A 38 24.00 10.54 24.89
CA GLU A 38 24.04 11.66 23.93
C GLU A 38 24.48 11.26 22.51
N LYS A 39 24.08 10.06 22.07
CA LYS A 39 24.43 9.50 20.75
C LYS A 39 23.36 9.80 19.70
N PRO A 40 23.76 10.06 18.45
CA PRO A 40 22.80 10.10 17.34
C PRO A 40 22.24 8.70 17.07
N ILE A 41 21.04 8.65 16.49
CA ILE A 41 20.37 7.41 16.13
C ILE A 41 20.55 7.15 14.63
N LEU A 42 20.92 5.91 14.27
CA LEU A 42 20.75 5.37 12.93
C LEU A 42 19.46 4.56 12.89
N LEU A 43 18.44 5.06 12.20
CA LEU A 43 17.20 4.36 11.92
C LEU A 43 17.26 3.76 10.53
N SER A 44 17.16 2.43 10.42
CA SER A 44 17.15 1.70 9.15
C SER A 44 15.83 0.98 8.96
N ILE A 45 15.07 1.36 7.94
CA ILE A 45 13.73 0.84 7.64
C ILE A 45 13.77 0.02 6.34
N GLY A 46 13.10 -1.12 6.33
CA GLY A 46 13.00 -1.99 5.16
C GLY A 46 11.91 -3.04 5.33
N TYR A 47 11.97 -4.13 4.58
CA TYR A 47 11.02 -5.24 4.63
C TYR A 47 11.69 -6.55 4.19
N SER A 48 11.05 -7.68 4.45
CA SER A 48 11.66 -9.02 4.38
C SER A 48 12.09 -9.47 2.98
N THR A 49 11.41 -9.00 1.93
CA THR A 49 11.69 -9.34 0.53
C THR A 49 12.42 -8.22 -0.22
N CYS A 50 12.99 -7.25 0.50
CA CYS A 50 13.65 -6.09 -0.08
C CYS A 50 15.06 -6.44 -0.58
N HIS A 51 15.28 -6.55 -1.88
CA HIS A 51 16.56 -6.84 -2.51
C HIS A 51 17.72 -5.96 -2.00
N TRP A 52 17.56 -4.63 -2.06
CA TRP A 52 18.60 -3.70 -1.63
C TRP A 52 18.83 -3.72 -0.11
N CYS A 53 17.82 -4.12 0.67
CA CYS A 53 17.99 -4.32 2.11
C CYS A 53 18.87 -5.55 2.39
N HIS A 54 18.67 -6.66 1.66
CA HIS A 54 19.50 -7.86 1.76
C HIS A 54 20.94 -7.56 1.34
N LYS A 55 21.12 -6.87 0.21
CA LYS A 55 22.45 -6.49 -0.25
C LYS A 55 23.18 -5.65 0.80
N MET A 56 22.53 -4.68 1.42
CA MET A 56 23.15 -3.87 2.47
C MET A 56 23.41 -4.67 3.75
N ALA A 57 22.54 -5.65 4.07
CA ALA A 57 22.72 -6.57 5.19
C ALA A 57 23.96 -7.45 5.04
N GLU A 58 24.19 -8.00 3.84
CA GLU A 58 25.33 -8.87 3.53
C GLU A 58 26.64 -8.11 3.45
N GLU A 59 26.61 -6.87 2.96
CA GLU A 59 27.78 -6.03 2.75
C GLU A 59 28.07 -5.12 3.97
N ALA A 60 27.42 -3.96 4.03
CA ALA A 60 27.76 -2.89 4.95
C ALA A 60 27.40 -3.22 6.42
N PHE A 61 26.27 -3.91 6.65
CA PHE A 61 25.84 -4.25 8.01
C PHE A 61 26.54 -5.51 8.57
N ASN A 62 27.23 -6.25 7.74
CA ASN A 62 28.00 -7.44 8.15
C ASN A 62 29.51 -7.17 8.27
N ASP A 63 29.97 -5.95 7.91
CA ASP A 63 31.36 -5.54 8.05
C ASP A 63 31.71 -5.23 9.51
N GLU A 64 32.70 -5.95 10.06
CA GLU A 64 33.09 -5.82 11.47
C GLU A 64 33.62 -4.41 11.83
N LYS A 65 34.28 -3.73 10.91
CA LYS A 65 34.82 -2.38 11.12
C LYS A 65 33.67 -1.38 11.23
N THR A 66 32.71 -1.47 10.33
CA THR A 66 31.48 -0.65 10.31
C THR A 66 30.67 -0.90 11.58
N ALA A 67 30.45 -2.16 11.92
CA ALA A 67 29.67 -2.53 13.12
C ALA A 67 30.31 -2.01 14.41
N LYS A 68 31.64 -2.16 14.56
CA LYS A 68 32.35 -1.64 15.72
C LYS A 68 32.20 -0.13 15.87
N PHE A 69 32.31 0.61 14.77
CA PHE A 69 32.16 2.06 14.80
C PHE A 69 30.71 2.48 15.15
N LEU A 70 29.72 1.82 14.55
CA LEU A 70 28.32 2.07 14.86
C LEU A 70 27.97 1.78 16.32
N ASN A 71 28.39 0.64 16.85
CA ASN A 71 28.10 0.24 18.25
C ASN A 71 28.74 1.21 19.26
N GLU A 72 29.91 1.78 18.93
CA GLU A 72 30.58 2.73 19.78
C GLU A 72 29.93 4.13 19.76
N HIS A 73 29.46 4.59 18.61
CA HIS A 73 29.11 5.99 18.37
C HIS A 73 27.64 6.28 18.08
N PHE A 74 26.82 5.27 17.77
CA PHE A 74 25.41 5.41 17.42
C PHE A 74 24.52 4.49 18.26
N ILE A 75 23.25 4.80 18.33
CA ILE A 75 22.19 3.85 18.67
C ILE A 75 21.52 3.43 17.37
N CYS A 76 21.59 2.13 17.07
CA CYS A 76 21.13 1.58 15.80
C CYS A 76 19.75 0.94 15.97
N ILE A 77 18.73 1.44 15.26
CA ILE A 77 17.35 0.97 15.32
C ILE A 77 16.95 0.40 13.98
N LYS A 78 16.32 -0.78 13.99
CA LYS A 78 15.80 -1.47 12.81
C LYS A 78 14.29 -1.53 12.86
N VAL A 79 13.62 -1.21 11.73
CA VAL A 79 12.16 -1.20 11.62
C VAL A 79 11.72 -1.99 10.39
N ASP A 80 10.76 -2.90 10.59
CA ASP A 80 10.00 -3.51 9.51
C ASP A 80 8.83 -2.58 9.14
N ARG A 81 8.86 -2.03 7.92
CA ARG A 81 7.82 -1.13 7.41
C ARG A 81 6.45 -1.79 7.29
N GLU A 82 6.40 -3.10 7.19
CA GLU A 82 5.13 -3.84 7.10
C GLU A 82 4.48 -4.04 8.47
N GLU A 83 5.27 -3.99 9.56
CA GLU A 83 4.75 -3.98 10.92
C GLU A 83 4.50 -2.57 11.47
N ARG A 84 5.34 -1.61 11.05
CA ARG A 84 5.30 -0.20 11.48
C ARG A 84 5.27 0.75 10.25
N PRO A 85 4.21 0.67 9.43
CA PRO A 85 4.04 1.56 8.28
C PRO A 85 3.86 3.04 8.70
N ASP A 86 3.45 3.32 9.91
CA ASP A 86 3.39 4.65 10.51
C ASP A 86 4.78 5.29 10.62
N ILE A 87 5.77 4.56 11.13
CA ILE A 87 7.16 5.01 11.21
C ILE A 87 7.72 5.18 9.80
N ASP A 88 7.50 4.19 8.93
CA ASP A 88 7.96 4.24 7.54
C ASP A 88 7.44 5.50 6.83
N LEU A 89 6.15 5.78 6.91
CA LEU A 89 5.54 6.93 6.25
C LEU A 89 6.10 8.26 6.78
N VAL A 90 6.15 8.43 8.11
CA VAL A 90 6.66 9.67 8.73
C VAL A 90 8.10 9.94 8.33
N TYR A 91 8.96 8.92 8.38
CA TYR A 91 10.38 9.10 8.07
C TYR A 91 10.67 9.08 6.57
N MET A 92 9.81 8.48 5.74
CA MET A 92 9.87 8.62 4.29
C MET A 92 9.55 10.06 3.85
N GLU A 93 8.50 10.68 4.42
CA GLU A 93 8.20 12.09 4.18
C GLU A 93 9.33 13.01 4.66
N ALA A 94 9.93 12.71 5.83
CA ALA A 94 11.09 13.43 6.30
C ALA A 94 12.29 13.30 5.37
N ALA A 95 12.54 12.10 4.84
CA ALA A 95 13.60 11.86 3.87
C ALA A 95 13.38 12.67 2.57
N LEU A 96 12.14 12.76 2.09
CA LEU A 96 11.79 13.59 0.92
C LEU A 96 11.96 15.10 1.16
N CYS A 97 11.96 15.56 2.43
CA CYS A 97 12.34 16.93 2.76
C CYS A 97 13.86 17.14 2.71
N ILE A 98 14.66 16.09 2.93
CA ILE A 98 16.13 16.15 2.99
C ILE A 98 16.76 15.86 1.63
N THR A 99 16.21 14.90 0.89
CA THR A 99 16.75 14.41 -0.38
C THR A 99 15.65 14.24 -1.43
N THR A 100 16.03 14.28 -2.71
CA THR A 100 15.08 14.07 -3.83
C THR A 100 14.79 12.60 -4.11
N ASN A 101 15.59 11.69 -3.55
CA ASN A 101 15.46 10.24 -3.75
C ASN A 101 15.26 9.54 -2.40
N ALA A 102 14.10 8.96 -2.20
CA ALA A 102 13.78 8.14 -1.05
C ALA A 102 13.28 6.75 -1.49
N GLY A 103 13.52 5.74 -0.67
CA GLY A 103 13.18 4.34 -0.96
C GLY A 103 13.81 3.39 0.05
N TRP A 104 13.66 2.09 -0.13
CA TRP A 104 14.18 1.07 0.78
C TRP A 104 15.44 0.40 0.25
N PRO A 105 16.43 0.13 1.18
CA PRO A 105 16.38 0.48 2.60
C PRO A 105 16.37 2.00 2.80
N LEU A 106 15.56 2.50 3.72
CA LEU A 106 15.64 3.88 4.17
C LEU A 106 16.58 3.95 5.38
N ASN A 107 17.70 4.64 5.23
CA ASN A 107 18.66 4.89 6.31
C ASN A 107 18.62 6.37 6.65
N ILE A 108 18.10 6.67 7.83
CA ILE A 108 17.91 8.05 8.29
C ILE A 108 18.61 8.25 9.64
N PHE A 109 19.28 9.40 9.80
CA PHE A 109 19.99 9.75 11.01
C PHE A 109 19.19 10.77 11.80
N LEU A 110 18.99 10.46 13.09
CA LEU A 110 18.14 11.23 13.97
C LEU A 110 18.93 11.78 15.16
N THR A 111 18.47 12.90 15.70
CA THR A 111 18.87 13.34 17.04
C THR A 111 18.29 12.38 18.11
N PRO A 112 18.76 12.39 19.36
CA PRO A 112 18.14 11.65 20.46
C PRO A 112 16.66 11.98 20.69
N LYS A 113 16.17 13.09 20.15
CA LYS A 113 14.75 13.49 20.16
C LYS A 113 13.96 12.92 18.98
N ARG A 114 14.54 11.98 18.23
CA ARG A 114 13.93 11.35 17.04
C ARG A 114 13.74 12.30 15.85
N GLU A 115 14.37 13.50 15.86
CA GLU A 115 14.26 14.49 14.79
C GLU A 115 15.30 14.19 13.68
N PRO A 116 14.89 14.05 12.40
CA PRO A 116 15.77 13.64 11.32
C PRO A 116 16.64 14.80 10.80
N PHE A 117 17.93 14.52 10.53
CA PHE A 117 18.86 15.52 9.99
C PHE A 117 19.63 15.07 8.75
N PHE A 118 19.65 13.76 8.43
CA PHE A 118 20.23 13.22 7.22
C PHE A 118 19.47 11.96 6.80
N ALA A 119 19.31 11.74 5.48
CA ALA A 119 18.66 10.57 4.92
C ALA A 119 19.33 10.10 3.64
N GLY A 120 19.24 8.80 3.39
CA GLY A 120 19.63 8.15 2.16
C GLY A 120 19.08 6.72 2.08
N THR A 121 19.35 6.05 0.97
CA THR A 121 18.84 4.71 0.71
C THR A 121 19.96 3.67 0.89
N TYR A 122 20.30 2.96 -0.17
CA TYR A 122 21.40 2.00 -0.16
C TYR A 122 22.77 2.71 -0.16
N PHE A 123 23.67 2.23 0.67
CA PHE A 123 25.09 2.63 0.69
C PHE A 123 25.98 1.39 0.55
N PRO A 124 26.88 1.34 -0.46
CA PRO A 124 27.76 0.21 -0.67
C PRO A 124 28.85 0.10 0.42
N LEU A 125 29.40 -1.10 0.61
CA LEU A 125 30.55 -1.31 1.49
C LEU A 125 31.83 -0.62 0.97
N LYS A 126 31.98 -0.52 -0.36
CA LYS A 126 33.13 0.12 -1.02
C LYS A 126 32.62 1.24 -1.91
N LYS A 127 33.38 2.34 -1.96
CA LYS A 127 33.05 3.49 -2.80
C LYS A 127 32.79 3.06 -4.27
N GLU A 128 31.60 3.33 -4.76
CA GLU A 128 31.19 3.12 -6.13
C GLU A 128 31.04 4.46 -6.86
N LYS A 129 30.91 4.45 -8.20
CA LYS A 129 30.84 5.67 -9.02
C LYS A 129 29.76 6.65 -8.50
N GLY A 130 30.22 7.72 -7.86
CA GLY A 130 29.36 8.80 -7.37
C GLY A 130 28.63 8.54 -6.04
N ILE A 131 28.77 7.34 -5.44
CA ILE A 131 28.15 6.97 -4.17
C ILE A 131 29.25 6.79 -3.14
N ILE A 132 29.10 7.47 -1.98
CA ILE A 132 29.98 7.31 -0.82
C ILE A 132 29.80 5.91 -0.22
N ASP A 133 30.87 5.27 0.24
CA ASP A 133 30.76 4.04 1.01
C ASP A 133 30.20 4.31 2.41
N PHE A 134 29.54 3.29 2.97
CA PHE A 134 28.81 3.43 4.22
C PHE A 134 29.70 3.79 5.41
N TYR A 135 30.92 3.23 5.48
CA TYR A 135 31.85 3.55 6.57
C TYR A 135 32.26 5.03 6.56
N SER A 136 32.66 5.54 5.40
CA SER A 136 33.00 6.96 5.25
C SER A 136 31.83 7.89 5.55
N LEU A 137 30.60 7.47 5.22
CA LEU A 137 29.40 8.24 5.53
C LEU A 137 29.19 8.37 7.04
N ILE A 138 29.19 7.25 7.78
CA ILE A 138 28.93 7.28 9.24
C ILE A 138 30.05 8.00 9.99
N GLU A 139 31.30 7.90 9.53
CA GLU A 139 32.43 8.64 10.06
C GLU A 139 32.23 10.17 9.89
N ASN A 140 31.86 10.62 8.69
CA ASN A 140 31.56 12.04 8.41
C ASN A 140 30.38 12.57 9.25
N ILE A 141 29.34 11.75 9.42
CA ILE A 141 28.16 12.14 10.25
C ILE A 141 28.56 12.27 11.70
N TYR A 142 29.37 11.34 12.22
CA TYR A 142 29.83 11.38 13.61
C TYR A 142 30.79 12.56 13.85
N ASP A 143 31.72 12.82 12.95
CA ASP A 143 32.62 13.97 13.05
C ASP A 143 31.83 15.28 13.12
N LYS A 144 30.78 15.41 12.34
CA LYS A 144 29.89 16.57 12.37
C LYS A 144 29.06 16.62 13.65
N TRP A 145 28.59 15.46 14.16
CA TRP A 145 27.91 15.36 15.45
C TRP A 145 28.75 15.87 16.62
N VAL A 146 30.05 15.59 16.60
CA VAL A 146 30.98 16.04 17.64
C VAL A 146 31.42 17.49 17.46
N SER A 147 31.70 17.92 16.23
CA SER A 147 32.27 19.25 15.94
C SER A 147 31.26 20.36 15.80
N ASP A 148 30.02 20.08 15.35
CA ASP A 148 29.01 21.09 15.03
C ASP A 148 27.57 20.59 15.30
N ARG A 149 27.34 20.17 16.53
CA ARG A 149 26.05 19.63 16.97
C ARG A 149 24.90 20.65 16.84
N GLU A 150 25.19 21.94 17.01
CA GLU A 150 24.20 23.01 16.90
C GLU A 150 23.61 23.10 15.47
N ALA A 151 24.46 22.97 14.46
CA ALA A 151 24.01 22.93 13.06
C ALA A 151 23.12 21.70 12.77
N ILE A 152 23.43 20.55 13.37
CA ILE A 152 22.61 19.33 13.24
C ILE A 152 21.21 19.57 13.84
N TYR A 153 21.11 20.09 15.07
CA TYR A 153 19.81 20.38 15.69
C TYR A 153 19.02 21.43 14.91
N LYS A 154 19.70 22.43 14.33
CA LYS A 154 19.05 23.42 13.47
C LYS A 154 18.45 22.75 12.22
N THR A 155 19.23 21.94 11.51
CA THR A 155 18.75 21.19 10.32
C THR A 155 17.56 20.29 10.69
N ALA A 156 17.66 19.54 11.79
CA ALA A 156 16.59 18.68 12.25
C ALA A 156 15.29 19.46 12.54
N GLY A 157 15.41 20.61 13.22
CA GLY A 157 14.27 21.50 13.48
C GLY A 157 13.64 22.08 12.20
N GLU A 158 14.45 22.39 11.19
CA GLU A 158 13.96 22.86 9.88
C GLU A 158 13.17 21.76 9.15
N VAL A 159 13.62 20.51 9.18
CA VAL A 159 12.90 19.35 8.60
C VAL A 159 11.57 19.13 9.30
N VAL A 160 11.55 19.12 10.64
CA VAL A 160 10.31 18.96 11.41
C VAL A 160 9.33 20.10 11.14
N ALA A 161 9.83 21.34 11.02
CA ALA A 161 8.99 22.49 10.68
C ALA A 161 8.38 22.38 9.27
N GLU A 162 9.13 21.84 8.31
CA GLU A 162 8.65 21.62 6.94
C GLU A 162 7.60 20.51 6.89
N LEU A 163 7.81 19.39 7.61
CA LEU A 163 6.82 18.33 7.73
C LEU A 163 5.47 18.86 8.24
N LYS A 164 5.49 19.70 9.26
CA LYS A 164 4.28 20.29 9.85
C LYS A 164 3.56 21.29 8.95
N LYS A 165 4.24 21.90 7.98
CA LYS A 165 3.62 22.85 7.02
C LYS A 165 2.79 22.19 5.93
N ARG A 166 3.08 20.92 5.57
CA ARG A 166 2.42 20.22 4.46
C ARG A 166 0.95 19.90 4.71
N GLU A 167 0.47 20.01 5.95
CA GLU A 167 -0.89 19.64 6.36
C GLU A 167 -1.99 20.68 6.07
N ASN A 168 -1.69 21.90 5.56
CA ASN A 168 -2.62 23.04 5.62
C ASN A 168 -2.99 23.73 4.30
N ALA A 169 -3.02 23.05 3.17
CA ALA A 169 -3.39 23.70 1.90
C ALA A 169 -4.81 23.29 1.42
N GLU A 170 -5.84 24.02 1.87
CA GLU A 170 -7.21 23.83 1.37
C GLU A 170 -7.40 24.50 0.00
N SER A 171 -7.75 23.74 -1.03
CA SER A 171 -8.40 24.23 -2.25
C SER A 171 -9.14 23.10 -2.92
N GLY A 172 -10.39 23.32 -3.31
CA GLY A 172 -11.19 22.30 -4.00
C GLY A 172 -10.55 21.82 -5.31
N ILE A 173 -11.03 20.70 -5.80
CA ILE A 173 -10.58 20.10 -7.05
C ILE A 173 -11.08 20.93 -8.23
N ASN A 174 -10.19 21.30 -9.17
CA ASN A 174 -10.54 21.99 -10.39
C ASN A 174 -11.43 21.12 -11.30
N SER A 175 -12.31 21.77 -12.07
CA SER A 175 -13.18 21.07 -13.04
C SER A 175 -12.39 20.33 -14.13
N GLU A 176 -11.20 20.80 -14.47
CA GLU A 176 -10.36 20.32 -15.57
C GLU A 176 -9.38 19.22 -15.14
N VAL A 177 -9.22 18.94 -13.84
CA VAL A 177 -8.20 18.03 -13.30
C VAL A 177 -8.19 16.65 -13.96
N LEU A 178 -9.36 16.12 -14.32
CA LEU A 178 -9.48 14.82 -14.98
C LEU A 178 -8.86 14.84 -16.39
N GLY A 179 -9.08 15.94 -17.12
CA GLY A 179 -8.45 16.17 -18.43
C GLY A 179 -6.94 16.39 -18.30
N ASP A 180 -6.51 17.14 -17.27
CA ASP A 180 -5.09 17.37 -16.98
C ASP A 180 -4.37 16.07 -16.65
N ALA A 181 -4.97 15.20 -15.83
CA ALA A 181 -4.44 13.88 -15.54
C ALA A 181 -4.23 13.06 -16.82
N LEU A 182 -5.26 12.97 -17.67
CA LEU A 182 -5.15 12.26 -18.94
C LEU A 182 -4.08 12.87 -19.85
N TRP A 183 -3.98 14.19 -19.92
CA TRP A 183 -2.97 14.87 -20.74
C TRP A 183 -1.54 14.55 -20.28
N VAL A 184 -1.30 14.57 -18.96
CA VAL A 184 0.00 14.17 -18.39
C VAL A 184 0.29 12.70 -18.69
N MET A 185 -0.69 11.81 -18.49
CA MET A 185 -0.54 10.39 -18.83
C MET A 185 -0.23 10.17 -20.31
N LYS A 186 -0.94 10.84 -21.24
CA LYS A 186 -0.64 10.77 -22.68
C LYS A 186 0.79 11.21 -22.99
N SER A 187 1.29 12.23 -22.29
CA SER A 187 2.64 12.77 -22.49
C SER A 187 3.73 11.83 -21.94
N ALA A 188 3.45 11.09 -20.85
CA ALA A 188 4.37 10.16 -20.22
C ALA A 188 4.27 8.71 -20.74
N PHE A 189 3.31 8.44 -21.64
CA PHE A 189 3.04 7.09 -22.14
C PHE A 189 4.17 6.54 -23.03
N ASP A 190 4.61 5.33 -22.74
CA ASP A 190 5.57 4.61 -23.57
C ASP A 190 4.85 3.91 -24.74
N ASN A 191 4.87 4.54 -25.91
CA ASN A 191 4.23 4.00 -27.11
C ASN A 191 4.86 2.68 -27.61
N SER A 192 6.07 2.33 -27.19
CA SER A 192 6.75 1.10 -27.59
C SER A 192 6.34 -0.08 -26.72
N PHE A 193 6.38 0.12 -25.39
CA PHE A 193 6.24 -0.96 -24.42
C PHE A 193 5.07 -0.76 -23.44
N GLY A 194 4.23 0.23 -23.65
CA GLY A 194 3.18 0.55 -22.69
C GLY A 194 3.71 1.03 -21.34
N GLY A 195 2.78 1.36 -20.44
CA GLY A 195 3.11 1.95 -19.15
C GLY A 195 3.53 3.41 -19.25
N PHE A 196 3.93 3.99 -18.12
CA PHE A 196 4.17 5.42 -18.01
C PHE A 196 5.53 5.72 -17.41
N GLY A 197 6.18 6.79 -17.89
CA GLY A 197 7.49 7.22 -17.43
C GLY A 197 8.65 6.38 -17.96
N SER A 198 9.74 6.37 -17.21
CA SER A 198 10.98 5.65 -17.51
C SER A 198 11.16 4.44 -16.58
N GLU A 199 12.25 3.69 -16.78
CA GLU A 199 12.68 2.61 -15.89
C GLU A 199 13.17 3.13 -14.51
N PRO A 200 12.93 2.39 -13.42
CA PRO A 200 12.19 1.13 -13.36
C PRO A 200 10.69 1.30 -13.56
N LYS A 201 10.01 0.29 -14.13
CA LYS A 201 8.55 0.28 -14.33
C LYS A 201 7.83 -0.57 -13.29
N PHE A 202 6.79 0.01 -12.70
CA PHE A 202 5.88 -0.67 -11.77
C PHE A 202 4.54 -0.95 -12.44
N PRO A 203 3.93 -2.12 -12.22
CA PRO A 203 2.59 -2.44 -12.70
C PRO A 203 1.56 -1.77 -11.77
N LEU A 204 1.25 -0.49 -12.04
CA LEU A 204 0.38 0.32 -11.21
C LEU A 204 -1.08 0.20 -11.66
N ALA A 205 -1.86 -0.62 -10.95
CA ALA A 205 -3.26 -0.86 -11.24
C ALA A 205 -4.11 0.42 -11.25
N GLN A 206 -3.77 1.42 -10.42
CA GLN A 206 -4.47 2.70 -10.35
C GLN A 206 -4.49 3.46 -11.67
N GLN A 207 -3.45 3.29 -12.49
CA GLN A 207 -3.37 3.86 -13.83
C GLN A 207 -4.43 3.23 -14.76
N ILE A 208 -4.59 1.91 -14.67
CA ILE A 208 -5.57 1.15 -15.45
C ILE A 208 -7.00 1.50 -14.98
N PHE A 209 -7.24 1.50 -13.66
CA PHE A 209 -8.54 1.87 -13.09
C PHE A 209 -9.00 3.26 -13.52
N PHE A 210 -8.10 4.26 -13.48
CA PHE A 210 -8.41 5.61 -13.89
C PHE A 210 -8.73 5.68 -15.40
N LEU A 211 -7.91 5.09 -16.25
CA LEU A 211 -8.08 5.13 -17.70
C LEU A 211 -9.36 4.43 -18.16
N LEU A 212 -9.72 3.27 -17.57
CA LEU A 212 -10.96 2.57 -17.87
C LEU A 212 -12.18 3.40 -17.48
N ARG A 213 -12.16 4.03 -16.28
CA ARG A 213 -13.24 4.90 -15.83
C ARG A 213 -13.33 6.18 -16.66
N TYR A 214 -12.19 6.75 -17.04
CA TYR A 214 -12.15 7.91 -17.93
C TYR A 214 -12.75 7.58 -19.30
N TRP A 215 -12.34 6.46 -19.91
CA TRP A 215 -12.93 5.95 -21.14
C TRP A 215 -14.43 5.70 -20.99
N TYR A 216 -14.86 5.12 -19.89
CA TYR A 216 -16.29 4.86 -19.65
C TYR A 216 -17.13 6.13 -19.67
N VAL A 217 -16.64 7.23 -19.09
CA VAL A 217 -17.35 8.51 -19.01
C VAL A 217 -17.23 9.31 -20.32
N TYR A 218 -16.03 9.44 -20.85
CA TYR A 218 -15.73 10.38 -21.95
C TYR A 218 -15.59 9.72 -23.32
N ARG A 219 -15.55 8.39 -23.37
CA ARG A 219 -15.35 7.61 -24.61
C ARG A 219 -14.06 7.99 -25.35
N ASP A 220 -12.99 8.31 -24.61
CA ASP A 220 -11.68 8.58 -25.19
C ASP A 220 -10.98 7.27 -25.55
N GLU A 221 -10.98 6.92 -26.82
CA GLU A 221 -10.41 5.67 -27.35
C GLU A 221 -8.89 5.57 -27.13
N TYR A 222 -8.19 6.70 -26.96
CA TYR A 222 -6.76 6.67 -26.65
C TYR A 222 -6.50 6.25 -25.21
N ALA A 223 -7.41 6.56 -24.29
CA ALA A 223 -7.33 6.03 -22.92
C ALA A 223 -7.43 4.50 -22.91
N LEU A 224 -8.37 3.93 -23.68
CA LEU A 224 -8.50 2.48 -23.81
C LEU A 224 -7.28 1.86 -24.50
N TYR A 225 -6.74 2.50 -25.55
CA TYR A 225 -5.51 2.07 -26.22
C TYR A 225 -4.31 2.00 -25.24
N MET A 226 -4.17 3.00 -24.36
CA MET A 226 -3.11 2.99 -23.35
C MET A 226 -3.27 1.83 -22.37
N VAL A 227 -4.49 1.47 -21.98
CA VAL A 227 -4.77 0.29 -21.15
C VAL A 227 -4.34 -0.98 -21.86
N GLU A 228 -4.89 -1.23 -23.06
CA GLU A 228 -4.62 -2.46 -23.83
C GLU A 228 -3.11 -2.61 -24.09
N LYS A 229 -2.46 -1.55 -24.60
CA LYS A 229 -1.02 -1.56 -24.86
C LYS A 229 -0.19 -1.85 -23.62
N THR A 230 -0.58 -1.31 -22.46
CA THR A 230 0.14 -1.54 -21.20
C THR A 230 -0.02 -2.97 -20.73
N LEU A 231 -1.25 -3.46 -20.65
CA LEU A 231 -1.53 -4.81 -20.16
C LEU A 231 -0.96 -5.89 -21.09
N ASP A 232 -1.03 -5.70 -22.41
CA ASP A 232 -0.40 -6.61 -23.38
C ASP A 232 1.11 -6.74 -23.20
N ASN A 233 1.78 -5.62 -22.87
CA ASN A 233 3.22 -5.66 -22.66
C ASN A 233 3.61 -6.15 -21.26
N ILE A 234 2.75 -5.99 -20.26
CA ILE A 234 2.92 -6.62 -18.95
C ILE A 234 2.76 -8.14 -19.05
N ASP A 235 1.69 -8.61 -19.70
CA ASP A 235 1.40 -10.03 -19.93
C ASP A 235 2.56 -10.72 -20.68
N ASN A 236 3.07 -10.11 -21.75
CA ASN A 236 4.17 -10.64 -22.55
C ASN A 236 5.57 -10.34 -22.00
N GLY A 237 5.68 -9.56 -20.92
CA GLY A 237 6.94 -9.19 -20.28
C GLY A 237 7.41 -10.20 -19.24
N GLU A 238 8.70 -10.18 -18.90
CA GLU A 238 9.26 -11.04 -17.85
C GLU A 238 8.70 -10.72 -16.45
N ILE A 239 7.99 -9.58 -16.28
CA ILE A 239 7.32 -9.22 -15.03
C ILE A 239 6.14 -10.15 -14.71
N HIS A 240 5.55 -10.79 -15.71
CA HIS A 240 4.59 -11.87 -15.56
C HIS A 240 5.32 -13.20 -15.46
N ASP A 241 5.16 -13.92 -14.35
CA ASP A 241 5.73 -15.25 -14.16
C ASP A 241 4.85 -16.32 -14.79
N THR A 242 4.99 -16.55 -16.08
CA THR A 242 4.21 -17.54 -16.84
C THR A 242 4.46 -18.99 -16.41
N VAL A 243 5.42 -19.26 -15.52
CA VAL A 243 5.75 -20.61 -15.03
C VAL A 243 5.05 -20.93 -13.72
N ASN A 244 5.10 -19.98 -12.76
CA ASN A 244 4.52 -20.17 -11.43
C ASN A 244 3.25 -19.33 -11.20
N GLY A 245 2.93 -18.44 -12.12
CA GLY A 245 1.80 -17.52 -12.07
C GLY A 245 2.08 -16.22 -11.32
N GLY A 246 1.25 -15.23 -11.59
CA GLY A 246 1.27 -13.92 -10.92
C GLY A 246 2.38 -12.98 -11.38
N PHE A 247 2.43 -11.80 -10.77
CA PHE A 247 3.26 -10.68 -11.19
C PHE A 247 4.33 -10.36 -10.16
N PHE A 248 5.56 -10.13 -10.65
CA PHE A 248 6.64 -9.55 -9.85
C PHE A 248 6.35 -8.08 -9.57
N ARG A 249 7.02 -7.54 -8.53
CA ARG A 249 6.74 -6.21 -8.02
C ARG A 249 7.05 -5.09 -9.00
N TYR A 250 8.20 -5.16 -9.70
CA TYR A 250 8.59 -4.18 -10.72
C TYR A 250 9.65 -4.73 -11.67
N ALA A 251 9.75 -4.12 -12.85
CA ALA A 251 10.75 -4.41 -13.85
C ALA A 251 11.83 -3.32 -13.89
N THR A 252 13.11 -3.72 -13.99
CA THR A 252 14.22 -2.76 -14.10
C THR A 252 14.41 -2.23 -15.51
N SER A 253 13.80 -2.88 -16.50
CA SER A 253 13.88 -2.48 -17.91
C SER A 253 12.54 -1.93 -18.42
N LYS A 254 12.59 -0.95 -19.30
CA LYS A 254 11.40 -0.28 -19.86
C LYS A 254 10.45 -1.20 -20.64
N ASN A 255 10.92 -2.36 -21.10
CA ASN A 255 10.14 -3.38 -21.83
C ASN A 255 9.54 -4.45 -20.91
N TRP A 256 9.38 -4.16 -19.62
CA TRP A 256 8.88 -5.06 -18.59
C TRP A 256 9.76 -6.30 -18.35
N GLY A 257 11.05 -6.22 -18.74
CA GLY A 257 12.05 -7.26 -18.53
C GLY A 257 12.90 -7.04 -17.29
N SER A 258 13.72 -8.06 -16.96
CA SER A 258 14.63 -8.04 -15.81
C SER A 258 13.93 -7.65 -14.50
N PRO A 259 12.89 -8.38 -14.07
CA PRO A 259 12.14 -8.05 -12.85
C PRO A 259 12.97 -8.31 -11.60
N HIS A 260 12.63 -7.64 -10.51
CA HIS A 260 12.95 -8.11 -9.18
C HIS A 260 11.96 -9.22 -8.80
N TYR A 261 12.50 -10.38 -8.38
CA TYR A 261 11.74 -11.63 -8.22
C TYR A 261 10.94 -11.73 -6.91
N GLU A 262 10.54 -10.59 -6.36
CA GLU A 262 9.58 -10.51 -5.24
C GLU A 262 8.15 -10.39 -5.77
N LYS A 263 7.22 -11.14 -5.19
CA LYS A 263 5.79 -11.10 -5.49
C LYS A 263 5.02 -10.72 -4.23
N MET A 264 4.42 -9.53 -4.26
CA MET A 264 3.65 -9.01 -3.13
C MET A 264 2.19 -9.38 -3.27
N LEU A 265 1.54 -9.71 -2.15
CA LEU A 265 0.10 -9.99 -2.11
C LEU A 265 -0.72 -8.83 -2.70
N TYR A 266 -0.41 -7.57 -2.30
CA TYR A 266 -1.12 -6.40 -2.78
C TYR A 266 -0.95 -6.17 -4.29
N THR A 267 0.26 -6.36 -4.84
CA THR A 267 0.50 -6.20 -6.28
C THR A 267 -0.35 -7.19 -7.07
N ASN A 268 -0.35 -8.47 -6.67
CA ASN A 268 -1.11 -9.50 -7.35
C ASN A 268 -2.62 -9.30 -7.23
N SER A 269 -3.11 -8.89 -6.05
CA SER A 269 -4.53 -8.56 -5.86
C SER A 269 -4.98 -7.41 -6.76
N LEU A 270 -4.21 -6.30 -6.79
CA LEU A 270 -4.55 -5.13 -7.60
C LEU A 270 -4.43 -5.40 -9.10
N MET A 271 -3.42 -6.16 -9.54
CA MET A 271 -3.26 -6.52 -10.95
C MET A 271 -4.36 -7.47 -11.41
N ALA A 272 -4.75 -8.46 -10.59
CA ALA A 272 -5.90 -9.32 -10.92
C ALA A 272 -7.18 -8.50 -11.14
N MET A 273 -7.45 -7.51 -10.27
CA MET A 273 -8.59 -6.59 -10.46
C MET A 273 -8.45 -5.73 -11.72
N ALA A 274 -7.24 -5.22 -12.03
CA ALA A 274 -7.02 -4.39 -13.22
C ALA A 274 -7.19 -5.18 -14.52
N PHE A 275 -6.67 -6.40 -14.60
CA PHE A 275 -6.89 -7.29 -15.74
C PHE A 275 -8.36 -7.71 -15.87
N LEU A 276 -9.05 -7.92 -14.74
CA LEU A 276 -10.47 -8.27 -14.74
C LEU A 276 -11.33 -7.13 -15.31
N GLU A 277 -11.15 -5.88 -14.83
CA GLU A 277 -11.88 -4.72 -15.36
C GLU A 277 -11.56 -4.48 -16.86
N ALA A 278 -10.30 -4.70 -17.27
CA ALA A 278 -9.92 -4.63 -18.67
C ALA A 278 -10.57 -5.74 -19.50
N TYR A 279 -10.69 -6.96 -18.95
CA TYR A 279 -11.43 -8.07 -19.60
C TYR A 279 -12.89 -7.71 -19.82
N GLU A 280 -13.58 -7.14 -18.83
CA GLU A 280 -14.99 -6.72 -18.98
C GLU A 280 -15.20 -5.71 -20.13
N VAL A 281 -14.20 -4.84 -20.40
CA VAL A 281 -14.26 -3.81 -21.45
C VAL A 281 -13.81 -4.36 -22.81
N ILE A 282 -12.68 -5.04 -22.85
CA ILE A 282 -11.95 -5.39 -24.10
C ILE A 282 -12.34 -6.79 -24.58
N GLN A 283 -12.83 -7.66 -23.71
CA GLN A 283 -13.25 -9.03 -23.97
C GLN A 283 -12.11 -9.90 -24.56
N LYS A 284 -10.88 -9.73 -24.09
CA LYS A 284 -9.71 -10.46 -24.51
C LYS A 284 -9.46 -11.65 -23.60
N ASP A 285 -9.55 -12.88 -24.11
CA ASP A 285 -9.44 -14.12 -23.32
C ASP A 285 -8.12 -14.20 -22.51
N SER A 286 -6.99 -13.71 -23.06
CA SER A 286 -5.72 -13.72 -22.30
C SER A 286 -5.81 -12.95 -20.98
N TYR A 287 -6.57 -11.85 -20.91
CA TYR A 287 -6.76 -11.10 -19.67
C TYR A 287 -7.53 -11.90 -18.60
N LYS A 288 -8.53 -12.68 -19.05
CA LYS A 288 -9.22 -13.63 -18.19
C LYS A 288 -8.27 -14.72 -17.69
N ASP A 289 -7.43 -15.25 -18.57
CA ASP A 289 -6.44 -16.27 -18.23
C ASP A 289 -5.43 -15.74 -17.21
N ASP A 290 -4.95 -14.49 -17.38
CA ASP A 290 -4.04 -13.80 -16.44
C ASP A 290 -4.68 -13.62 -15.06
N VAL A 291 -5.97 -13.27 -14.98
CA VAL A 291 -6.71 -13.18 -13.72
C VAL A 291 -6.73 -14.54 -13.02
N ILE A 292 -7.12 -15.60 -13.74
CA ILE A 292 -7.22 -16.94 -13.18
C ILE A 292 -5.86 -17.42 -12.71
N ASP A 293 -4.82 -17.25 -13.53
CA ASP A 293 -3.44 -17.65 -13.20
C ASP A 293 -2.92 -16.93 -11.95
N THR A 294 -3.14 -15.62 -11.87
CA THR A 294 -2.74 -14.81 -10.71
C THR A 294 -3.45 -15.25 -9.42
N LEU A 295 -4.77 -15.46 -9.46
CA LEU A 295 -5.53 -15.92 -8.29
C LEU A 295 -5.16 -17.35 -7.89
N GLU A 296 -4.90 -18.24 -8.85
CA GLU A 296 -4.44 -19.58 -8.58
C GLU A 296 -3.01 -19.61 -8.01
N TYR A 297 -2.11 -18.70 -8.46
CA TYR A 297 -0.82 -18.47 -7.82
C TYR A 297 -1.01 -18.08 -6.35
N MET A 298 -1.80 -17.04 -6.08
CA MET A 298 -2.07 -16.58 -4.71
C MET A 298 -2.60 -17.72 -3.85
N ARG A 299 -3.59 -18.47 -4.35
CA ARG A 299 -4.17 -19.63 -3.66
C ARG A 299 -3.15 -20.73 -3.36
N LYS A 300 -2.28 -21.06 -4.31
CA LYS A 300 -1.33 -22.18 -4.16
C LYS A 300 -0.10 -21.84 -3.35
N LYS A 301 0.36 -20.59 -3.40
CA LYS A 301 1.64 -20.15 -2.84
C LYS A 301 1.51 -19.30 -1.59
N LEU A 302 0.51 -18.42 -1.53
CA LEU A 302 0.36 -17.46 -0.45
C LEU A 302 -0.76 -17.83 0.54
N LEU A 303 -1.75 -18.64 0.16
CA LEU A 303 -2.80 -19.04 1.10
C LEU A 303 -2.21 -19.96 2.18
N SER A 304 -2.30 -19.53 3.43
CA SER A 304 -1.85 -20.32 4.57
C SER A 304 -2.80 -21.47 4.88
N ALA A 305 -2.32 -22.48 5.58
CA ALA A 305 -3.18 -23.55 6.09
C ALA A 305 -4.21 -23.07 7.14
N GLU A 306 -4.02 -21.89 7.70
CA GLU A 306 -4.89 -21.29 8.70
C GLU A 306 -6.01 -20.44 8.09
N GLY A 307 -5.93 -20.10 6.78
CA GLY A 307 -7.00 -19.46 6.01
C GLY A 307 -6.73 -18.04 5.51
N GLY A 308 -5.69 -17.36 6.00
CA GLY A 308 -5.29 -16.02 5.51
C GLY A 308 -4.15 -16.10 4.49
N PHE A 309 -3.99 -15.07 3.67
CA PHE A 309 -2.88 -14.97 2.72
C PHE A 309 -1.63 -14.37 3.35
N TYR A 310 -0.49 -15.01 3.15
CA TYR A 310 0.85 -14.49 3.45
C TYR A 310 1.17 -13.23 2.63
N SER A 311 2.07 -12.39 3.15
CA SER A 311 2.36 -11.07 2.61
C SER A 311 3.13 -11.09 1.30
N ALA A 312 4.12 -11.97 1.14
CA ALA A 312 5.01 -11.96 -0.03
C ALA A 312 5.76 -13.28 -0.24
N GLU A 313 6.18 -13.50 -1.49
CA GLU A 313 7.15 -14.50 -1.91
C GLU A 313 8.39 -13.81 -2.49
N ASP A 314 9.59 -14.31 -2.18
CA ASP A 314 10.85 -13.86 -2.78
C ASP A 314 11.67 -15.06 -3.27
N SER A 315 11.95 -15.06 -4.55
CA SER A 315 12.73 -16.11 -5.20
C SER A 315 14.24 -15.81 -5.29
N GLU A 316 14.69 -14.58 -4.97
CA GLU A 316 16.10 -14.20 -5.04
C GLU A 316 16.90 -14.64 -3.82
N ILE A 317 16.30 -14.78 -2.64
CA ILE A 317 17.00 -15.03 -1.37
C ILE A 317 17.65 -16.41 -1.32
N SER A 318 17.42 -17.29 -2.28
CA SER A 318 17.85 -18.66 -2.12
C SER A 318 18.86 -19.15 -3.15
N ASN A 319 20.07 -19.47 -2.68
CA ASN A 319 20.81 -20.65 -3.18
C ASN A 319 20.06 -21.98 -2.91
N VAL A 320 18.80 -21.93 -2.51
CA VAL A 320 17.93 -23.04 -2.12
C VAL A 320 16.74 -23.04 -3.08
N GLN A 321 16.35 -24.19 -3.56
CA GLN A 321 15.29 -24.43 -4.56
C GLN A 321 13.87 -24.03 -4.10
N ILE A 322 13.69 -23.45 -2.91
CA ILE A 322 12.39 -23.06 -2.34
C ILE A 322 12.41 -21.55 -2.08
N PRO A 323 11.50 -20.77 -2.70
CA PRO A 323 11.38 -19.35 -2.43
C PRO A 323 11.11 -19.05 -0.95
N PHE A 324 11.60 -17.92 -0.47
CA PHE A 324 11.26 -17.41 0.85
C PHE A 324 9.81 -16.89 0.83
N ILE A 325 9.04 -17.24 1.86
CA ILE A 325 7.67 -16.73 2.07
C ILE A 325 7.67 -15.89 3.34
N ASP A 326 7.28 -14.63 3.24
CA ASP A 326 6.96 -13.82 4.41
C ASP A 326 5.57 -14.22 4.94
N GLN A 327 5.59 -14.94 6.05
CA GLN A 327 4.39 -15.55 6.64
C GLN A 327 3.54 -14.59 7.48
N LYS A 328 3.79 -13.28 7.44
CA LYS A 328 2.86 -12.29 8.00
C LYS A 328 1.55 -12.30 7.20
N ILE A 329 0.44 -12.26 7.88
CA ILE A 329 -0.91 -12.13 7.29
C ILE A 329 -1.41 -10.74 7.68
N SER A 330 -1.21 -9.75 6.79
CA SER A 330 -1.64 -8.38 6.99
C SER A 330 -3.16 -8.25 6.83
N SER A 331 -3.82 -7.55 7.75
CA SER A 331 -5.26 -7.29 7.68
C SER A 331 -5.65 -6.57 6.40
N GLY A 332 -4.97 -5.47 6.09
CA GLY A 332 -5.30 -4.65 4.92
C GLY A 332 -5.03 -5.37 3.60
N TRP A 333 -3.89 -6.03 3.45
CA TRP A 333 -3.58 -6.73 2.21
C TRP A 333 -4.49 -7.93 1.96
N ASN A 334 -4.97 -8.59 3.02
CA ASN A 334 -6.01 -9.60 2.89
C ASN A 334 -7.35 -8.99 2.49
N GLY A 335 -7.65 -7.76 2.88
CA GLY A 335 -8.80 -7.01 2.35
C GLY A 335 -8.75 -6.83 0.83
N LEU A 336 -7.56 -6.49 0.27
CA LEU A 336 -7.37 -6.41 -1.19
C LEU A 336 -7.51 -7.78 -1.87
N ALA A 337 -7.00 -8.85 -1.25
CA ALA A 337 -7.15 -10.21 -1.76
C ALA A 337 -8.63 -10.63 -1.78
N ILE A 338 -9.37 -10.37 -0.69
CA ILE A 338 -10.82 -10.61 -0.63
C ILE A 338 -11.53 -9.88 -1.78
N ALA A 339 -11.20 -8.61 -2.04
CA ALA A 339 -11.79 -7.85 -3.15
C ALA A 339 -11.51 -8.51 -4.51
N ALA A 340 -10.25 -8.89 -4.77
CA ALA A 340 -9.85 -9.51 -6.03
C ALA A 340 -10.56 -10.86 -6.27
N PHE A 341 -10.60 -11.71 -5.26
CA PHE A 341 -11.27 -13.02 -5.35
C PHE A 341 -12.79 -12.88 -5.49
N ALA A 342 -13.42 -11.96 -4.73
CA ALA A 342 -14.87 -11.73 -4.79
C ALA A 342 -15.29 -11.19 -6.17
N LEU A 343 -14.58 -10.18 -6.69
CA LEU A 343 -14.84 -9.62 -8.02
C LEU A 343 -14.65 -10.66 -9.12
N ALA A 344 -13.54 -11.41 -9.10
CA ALA A 344 -13.29 -12.44 -10.10
C ALA A 344 -14.34 -13.56 -10.04
N GLY A 345 -14.72 -13.99 -8.83
CA GLY A 345 -15.76 -15.00 -8.65
C GLY A 345 -17.12 -14.57 -9.20
N LYS A 346 -17.46 -13.29 -9.06
CA LYS A 346 -18.68 -12.69 -9.61
C LYS A 346 -18.63 -12.56 -11.14
N VAL A 347 -17.60 -11.89 -11.67
CA VAL A 347 -17.49 -11.55 -13.11
C VAL A 347 -17.24 -12.79 -13.97
N LEU A 348 -16.41 -13.73 -13.50
CA LEU A 348 -16.06 -14.94 -14.24
C LEU A 348 -17.02 -16.13 -13.99
N GLU A 349 -18.04 -15.95 -13.15
CA GLU A 349 -18.97 -16.99 -12.70
C GLU A 349 -18.23 -18.23 -12.09
N GLU A 350 -17.19 -17.96 -11.27
CA GLU A 350 -16.35 -18.97 -10.64
C GLU A 350 -16.59 -19.03 -9.11
N PRO A 351 -17.57 -19.80 -8.63
CA PRO A 351 -17.94 -19.86 -7.20
C PRO A 351 -16.76 -20.18 -6.27
N LYS A 352 -15.78 -20.96 -6.74
CA LYS A 352 -14.59 -21.29 -5.95
C LYS A 352 -13.82 -20.06 -5.46
N PHE A 353 -13.80 -18.97 -6.24
CA PHE A 353 -13.13 -17.73 -5.84
C PHE A 353 -13.94 -16.97 -4.78
N ILE A 354 -15.27 -17.01 -4.87
CA ILE A 354 -16.14 -16.46 -3.82
C ILE A 354 -15.94 -17.22 -2.50
N ASP A 355 -15.87 -18.55 -2.54
CA ASP A 355 -15.65 -19.38 -1.36
C ASP A 355 -14.31 -19.05 -0.69
N ILE A 356 -13.23 -18.89 -1.47
CA ILE A 356 -11.92 -18.46 -0.94
C ILE A 356 -12.02 -17.08 -0.29
N ALA A 357 -12.71 -16.12 -0.94
CA ALA A 357 -12.90 -14.77 -0.37
C ALA A 357 -13.66 -14.83 0.98
N LYS A 358 -14.67 -15.69 1.09
CA LYS A 358 -15.42 -15.94 2.34
C LYS A 358 -14.52 -16.52 3.44
N ASP A 359 -13.75 -17.55 3.11
CA ASP A 359 -12.87 -18.22 4.05
C ASP A 359 -11.80 -17.25 4.59
N VAL A 360 -11.21 -16.43 3.72
CA VAL A 360 -10.23 -15.40 4.10
C VAL A 360 -10.89 -14.30 4.93
N ALA A 361 -12.09 -13.84 4.58
CA ALA A 361 -12.84 -12.86 5.37
C ALA A 361 -13.15 -13.41 6.76
N GLN A 362 -13.58 -14.68 6.85
CA GLN A 362 -13.84 -15.35 8.13
C GLN A 362 -12.57 -15.45 8.98
N PHE A 363 -11.43 -15.83 8.37
CA PHE A 363 -10.14 -15.86 9.07
C PHE A 363 -9.79 -14.50 9.68
N VAL A 364 -9.94 -13.40 8.93
CA VAL A 364 -9.65 -12.05 9.43
C VAL A 364 -10.60 -11.68 10.58
N LEU A 365 -11.88 -12.01 10.46
CA LEU A 365 -12.86 -11.75 11.52
C LEU A 365 -12.59 -12.56 12.79
N ASP A 366 -12.13 -13.80 12.67
CA ASP A 366 -11.88 -14.68 13.82
C ASP A 366 -10.56 -14.36 14.53
N HIS A 367 -9.52 -13.93 13.79
CA HIS A 367 -8.17 -13.80 14.33
C HIS A 367 -7.68 -12.35 14.46
N LEU A 368 -8.13 -11.44 13.62
CA LEU A 368 -7.63 -10.06 13.57
C LEU A 368 -8.64 -9.03 14.07
N TYR A 369 -9.95 -9.34 14.02
CA TYR A 369 -11.01 -8.47 14.54
C TYR A 369 -11.26 -8.71 16.03
N LYS A 370 -11.25 -7.65 16.85
CA LYS A 370 -11.36 -7.72 18.32
C LYS A 370 -12.79 -7.54 18.84
N GLY A 371 -13.82 -7.70 18.02
CA GLY A 371 -15.23 -7.66 18.43
C GLY A 371 -15.82 -6.26 18.76
N ASN A 372 -14.98 -5.29 19.12
CA ASN A 372 -15.37 -3.92 19.47
C ASN A 372 -15.18 -2.91 18.32
N GLY A 373 -14.98 -3.39 17.11
CA GLY A 373 -14.65 -2.56 15.92
C GLY A 373 -13.16 -2.32 15.73
N THR A 374 -12.28 -2.75 16.64
CA THR A 374 -10.84 -2.63 16.46
C THR A 374 -10.26 -3.86 15.77
N MET A 375 -9.14 -3.68 15.07
CA MET A 375 -8.41 -4.75 14.38
C MET A 375 -6.95 -4.78 14.83
N SER A 376 -6.33 -5.95 14.75
CA SER A 376 -4.87 -6.10 14.76
C SER A 376 -4.31 -5.86 13.35
N ALA A 377 -3.08 -5.36 13.25
CA ALA A 377 -2.45 -5.06 11.97
C ALA A 377 -2.09 -6.33 11.21
N TYR A 378 -1.55 -7.33 11.90
CA TYR A 378 -1.14 -8.58 11.26
C TYR A 378 -1.22 -9.79 12.21
N TYR A 379 -1.22 -10.97 11.61
CA TYR A 379 -1.17 -12.27 12.29
C TYR A 379 0.07 -13.03 11.82
N ILE A 380 0.74 -13.70 12.75
CA ILE A 380 1.88 -14.57 12.47
C ILE A 380 1.99 -15.69 13.50
N LYS A 381 2.18 -16.93 13.06
CA LYS A 381 2.44 -18.09 13.94
C LYS A 381 1.46 -18.22 15.11
N GLY A 382 0.16 -18.15 14.84
CA GLY A 382 -0.88 -18.37 15.84
C GLY A 382 -1.25 -17.16 16.68
N ASN A 383 -0.71 -15.97 16.42
CA ASN A 383 -0.97 -14.79 17.24
C ASN A 383 -1.15 -13.53 16.39
N SER A 384 -2.00 -12.62 16.87
CA SER A 384 -2.27 -11.33 16.27
C SER A 384 -1.47 -10.23 16.94
N PHE A 385 -0.93 -9.28 16.16
CA PHE A 385 -0.03 -8.25 16.63
C PHE A 385 -0.38 -6.88 16.06
N GLY A 386 0.12 -5.86 16.73
CA GLY A 386 -0.03 -4.46 16.36
C GLY A 386 -1.47 -3.95 16.46
N ASN A 387 -1.64 -2.64 16.43
CA ASN A 387 -2.93 -2.00 16.18
C ASN A 387 -3.02 -1.71 14.70
N ALA A 388 -4.16 -2.04 14.10
CA ALA A 388 -4.41 -1.77 12.69
C ALA A 388 -4.36 -0.26 12.39
N PHE A 389 -3.82 0.08 11.25
CA PHE A 389 -3.75 1.42 10.70
C PHE A 389 -5.00 1.73 9.86
N ALA A 390 -5.23 2.99 9.54
CA ALA A 390 -6.39 3.38 8.73
C ALA A 390 -6.44 2.63 7.38
N THR A 391 -5.28 2.30 6.81
CA THR A 391 -5.14 1.51 5.58
C THR A 391 -5.74 0.10 5.73
N ASP A 392 -5.52 -0.54 6.87
CA ASP A 392 -6.07 -1.87 7.14
C ASP A 392 -7.60 -1.85 7.16
N TYR A 393 -8.17 -0.86 7.84
CA TYR A 393 -9.62 -0.66 7.86
C TYR A 393 -10.19 -0.33 6.48
N ALA A 394 -9.51 0.53 5.72
CA ALA A 394 -9.97 0.96 4.41
C ALA A 394 -9.98 -0.19 3.40
N PHE A 395 -8.93 -1.00 3.35
CA PHE A 395 -8.83 -2.15 2.44
C PHE A 395 -9.76 -3.29 2.85
N MET A 396 -9.90 -3.57 4.14
CA MET A 396 -10.90 -4.54 4.60
C MET A 396 -12.31 -4.07 4.30
N THR A 397 -12.63 -2.79 4.47
CA THR A 397 -13.93 -2.22 4.08
C THR A 397 -14.17 -2.43 2.58
N TRP A 398 -13.18 -2.17 1.73
CA TRP A 398 -13.26 -2.45 0.29
C TRP A 398 -13.52 -3.92 0.01
N GLY A 399 -12.73 -4.83 0.59
CA GLY A 399 -12.92 -6.27 0.43
C GLY A 399 -14.32 -6.76 0.83
N LEU A 400 -14.83 -6.28 1.97
CA LEU A 400 -16.16 -6.64 2.44
C LEU A 400 -17.28 -6.07 1.55
N ILE A 401 -17.11 -4.87 0.97
CA ILE A 401 -18.06 -4.32 0.00
C ILE A 401 -18.10 -5.19 -1.26
N GLU A 402 -16.94 -5.61 -1.81
CA GLU A 402 -16.92 -6.49 -2.98
C GLU A 402 -17.51 -7.87 -2.68
N LEU A 403 -17.21 -8.41 -1.50
CA LEU A 403 -17.78 -9.69 -1.09
C LEU A 403 -19.30 -9.62 -0.88
N TYR A 404 -19.81 -8.50 -0.34
CA TYR A 404 -21.26 -8.25 -0.31
C TYR A 404 -21.84 -8.18 -1.72
N GLN A 405 -21.21 -7.45 -2.66
CA GLN A 405 -21.66 -7.34 -4.04
C GLN A 405 -21.62 -8.68 -4.81
N ALA A 406 -20.79 -9.63 -4.38
CA ALA A 406 -20.71 -10.96 -4.99
C ALA A 406 -21.70 -11.97 -4.36
N THR A 407 -22.16 -11.74 -3.12
CA THR A 407 -22.93 -12.73 -2.36
C THR A 407 -24.30 -12.24 -1.91
N TYR A 408 -24.46 -10.92 -1.75
CA TYR A 408 -25.61 -10.26 -1.12
C TYR A 408 -25.89 -10.79 0.31
N GLU A 409 -24.84 -11.15 1.05
CA GLU A 409 -24.93 -11.54 2.45
C GLU A 409 -24.74 -10.32 3.35
N ASP A 410 -25.77 -9.89 4.08
CA ASP A 410 -25.82 -8.67 4.90
C ASP A 410 -24.67 -8.57 5.90
N GLY A 411 -24.19 -9.70 6.41
CA GLY A 411 -23.08 -9.73 7.37
C GLY A 411 -21.81 -9.03 6.86
N TYR A 412 -21.54 -9.06 5.56
CA TYR A 412 -20.38 -8.39 4.97
C TYR A 412 -20.61 -6.87 4.87
N LEU A 413 -21.81 -6.44 4.51
CA LEU A 413 -22.15 -5.01 4.50
C LEU A 413 -22.12 -4.42 5.91
N ASP A 414 -22.66 -5.12 6.90
CA ASP A 414 -22.61 -4.75 8.30
C ASP A 414 -21.18 -4.64 8.81
N GLY A 415 -20.32 -5.58 8.42
CA GLY A 415 -18.88 -5.55 8.70
C GLY A 415 -18.21 -4.31 8.11
N ALA A 416 -18.46 -4.02 6.83
CA ALA A 416 -17.95 -2.84 6.14
C ALA A 416 -18.38 -1.54 6.83
N VAL A 417 -19.65 -1.42 7.21
CA VAL A 417 -20.19 -0.26 7.95
C VAL A 417 -19.53 -0.09 9.31
N LYS A 418 -19.30 -1.17 10.06
CA LYS A 418 -18.62 -1.12 11.37
C LYS A 418 -17.18 -0.66 11.24
N LEU A 419 -16.42 -1.21 10.29
CA LEU A 419 -15.02 -0.79 10.04
C LEU A 419 -14.95 0.66 9.57
N ASN A 420 -15.84 1.07 8.68
CA ASN A 420 -15.95 2.45 8.22
C ASN A 420 -16.30 3.43 9.36
N SER A 421 -17.19 3.02 10.28
CA SER A 421 -17.51 3.83 11.46
C SER A 421 -16.29 4.02 12.36
N LYS A 422 -15.43 3.00 12.46
CA LYS A 422 -14.18 3.07 13.21
C LYS A 422 -13.18 4.05 12.59
N ILE A 423 -13.07 4.08 11.25
CA ILE A 423 -12.31 5.12 10.55
C ILE A 423 -12.78 6.52 10.94
N LEU A 424 -14.09 6.77 10.93
CA LEU A 424 -14.64 8.08 11.27
C LEU A 424 -14.45 8.49 12.72
N THR A 425 -14.41 7.54 13.66
CA THR A 425 -14.23 7.84 15.08
C THR A 425 -12.77 8.03 15.47
N ASP A 426 -11.89 7.13 15.02
CA ASP A 426 -10.51 7.04 15.53
C ASP A 426 -9.48 7.74 14.65
N PHE A 427 -9.76 7.84 13.33
CA PHE A 427 -8.77 8.33 12.35
C PHE A 427 -9.19 9.61 11.64
N TRP A 428 -10.46 10.01 11.67
CA TRP A 428 -10.92 11.20 10.97
C TRP A 428 -10.43 12.48 11.64
N ASP A 429 -9.74 13.35 10.88
CA ASP A 429 -9.39 14.70 11.34
C ASP A 429 -10.61 15.63 11.24
N ASN A 430 -11.11 16.06 12.41
CA ASN A 430 -12.28 16.95 12.48
C ASN A 430 -11.97 18.42 12.17
N GLU A 431 -10.70 18.83 12.23
CA GLU A 431 -10.29 20.22 12.02
C GLU A 431 -9.98 20.50 10.55
N ASN A 432 -9.24 19.59 9.90
CA ASN A 432 -8.71 19.80 8.56
C ASN A 432 -9.20 18.76 7.53
N ALA A 433 -10.23 17.99 7.89
CA ALA A 433 -10.75 16.87 7.11
C ALA A 433 -9.69 15.80 6.71
N GLY A 434 -10.15 14.68 6.16
CA GLY A 434 -9.28 13.58 5.76
C GLY A 434 -9.01 12.58 6.88
N VAL A 435 -8.42 11.45 6.50
CA VAL A 435 -8.13 10.31 7.36
C VAL A 435 -6.66 10.32 7.74
N LEU A 436 -6.38 10.37 9.03
CA LEU A 436 -5.05 10.23 9.62
C LEU A 436 -4.57 8.79 9.43
N PHE A 437 -3.28 8.60 9.27
CA PHE A 437 -2.72 7.28 8.98
C PHE A 437 -2.83 6.32 10.17
N TYR A 438 -2.57 6.80 11.39
CA TYR A 438 -2.74 6.03 12.62
C TYR A 438 -3.76 6.69 13.57
N SER A 439 -4.29 5.91 14.51
CA SER A 439 -5.30 6.38 15.46
C SER A 439 -4.81 7.59 16.25
N LYS A 440 -5.74 8.51 16.56
CA LYS A 440 -5.48 9.68 17.43
C LYS A 440 -4.94 9.32 18.81
N GLU A 441 -5.20 8.10 19.27
CA GLU A 441 -4.69 7.54 20.53
C GLU A 441 -3.39 6.73 20.32
N GLY A 442 -2.80 6.76 19.11
CA GLY A 442 -1.57 6.05 18.78
C GLY A 442 -0.31 6.65 19.39
N GLU A 443 0.84 6.11 19.01
CA GLU A 443 2.15 6.63 19.42
C GLU A 443 2.34 8.06 18.90
N ASP A 444 2.87 8.95 19.74
CA ASP A 444 3.18 10.34 19.35
C ASP A 444 4.48 10.38 18.52
N LEU A 445 4.35 10.29 17.21
CA LEU A 445 5.43 10.50 16.26
C LEU A 445 5.57 11.99 15.91
N LEU A 446 6.51 12.35 15.02
CA LEU A 446 6.75 13.74 14.60
C LEU A 446 5.51 14.44 14.04
N ILE A 447 4.71 13.70 13.28
CA ILE A 447 3.41 14.06 12.70
C ILE A 447 2.53 12.82 12.62
N ASN A 448 1.21 12.98 12.55
CA ASN A 448 0.29 11.92 12.11
C ASN A 448 -0.16 12.24 10.68
N PRO A 449 0.47 11.65 9.65
CA PRO A 449 0.25 12.05 8.27
C PRO A 449 -1.12 11.61 7.76
N LYS A 450 -1.60 12.32 6.72
CA LYS A 450 -2.76 11.93 5.91
C LYS A 450 -2.24 11.45 4.55
N GLU A 451 -2.02 10.15 4.42
CA GLU A 451 -1.55 9.59 3.15
C GLU A 451 -2.57 9.80 2.04
N VAL A 452 -2.14 10.41 0.94
CA VAL A 452 -2.98 10.69 -0.25
C VAL A 452 -2.32 10.29 -1.56
N TYR A 453 -1.01 10.07 -1.56
CA TYR A 453 -0.25 9.65 -2.74
C TYR A 453 -0.59 8.21 -3.13
N ASP A 454 -1.11 8.01 -4.34
CA ASP A 454 -1.43 6.70 -4.89
C ASP A 454 -0.17 6.08 -5.52
N GLY A 455 0.61 5.38 -4.69
CA GLY A 455 1.87 4.74 -5.06
C GLY A 455 1.71 3.31 -5.58
N ALA A 456 2.46 2.36 -5.03
CA ALA A 456 2.32 0.94 -5.36
C ALA A 456 0.96 0.37 -4.94
N ILE A 457 0.35 0.94 -3.90
CA ILE A 457 -1.03 0.71 -3.46
C ILE A 457 -1.78 2.04 -3.45
N PRO A 458 -3.11 2.04 -3.60
CA PRO A 458 -3.92 3.23 -3.41
C PRO A 458 -3.79 3.77 -1.98
N SER A 459 -3.76 5.09 -1.82
CA SER A 459 -3.66 5.74 -0.51
C SER A 459 -4.92 5.52 0.34
N VAL A 460 -4.74 5.61 1.66
CA VAL A 460 -5.86 5.45 2.59
C VAL A 460 -6.98 6.46 2.33
N ASN A 461 -6.65 7.73 2.03
CA ASN A 461 -7.66 8.74 1.76
C ASN A 461 -8.39 8.50 0.44
N SER A 462 -7.70 8.00 -0.60
CA SER A 462 -8.31 7.63 -1.88
C SER A 462 -9.32 6.49 -1.71
N VAL A 463 -8.94 5.44 -0.96
CA VAL A 463 -9.79 4.28 -0.72
C VAL A 463 -10.97 4.64 0.20
N CYS A 464 -10.74 5.44 1.26
CA CYS A 464 -11.82 5.91 2.13
C CYS A 464 -12.84 6.74 1.37
N ALA A 465 -12.41 7.68 0.50
CA ALA A 465 -13.34 8.46 -0.32
C ALA A 465 -14.23 7.56 -1.19
N MET A 466 -13.64 6.56 -1.84
CA MET A 466 -14.38 5.56 -2.65
C MET A 466 -15.36 4.74 -1.79
N ASN A 467 -14.89 4.22 -0.66
CA ASN A 467 -15.73 3.44 0.27
C ASN A 467 -16.89 4.28 0.83
N PHE A 468 -16.66 5.55 1.18
CA PHE A 468 -17.71 6.46 1.65
C PHE A 468 -18.80 6.66 0.60
N ILE A 469 -18.44 6.88 -0.68
CA ILE A 469 -19.40 7.03 -1.77
C ILE A 469 -20.23 5.76 -1.94
N ARG A 470 -19.58 4.59 -1.91
CA ARG A 470 -20.23 3.28 -2.10
C ARG A 470 -21.15 2.94 -0.93
N LEU A 471 -20.67 3.09 0.30
CA LEU A 471 -21.49 2.87 1.50
C LEU A 471 -22.63 3.86 1.62
N ALA A 472 -22.44 5.13 1.21
CA ALA A 472 -23.53 6.11 1.19
C ALA A 472 -24.72 5.64 0.34
N ARG A 473 -24.43 4.95 -0.76
CA ARG A 473 -25.49 4.41 -1.65
C ARG A 473 -26.12 3.15 -1.10
N LEU A 474 -25.29 2.21 -0.62
CA LEU A 474 -25.76 0.93 -0.08
C LEU A 474 -26.55 1.08 1.23
N THR A 475 -26.30 2.12 2.01
CA THR A 475 -26.91 2.31 3.34
C THR A 475 -27.81 3.54 3.43
N GLU A 476 -28.02 4.26 2.32
CA GLU A 476 -28.82 5.50 2.25
C GLU A 476 -28.34 6.59 3.23
N LYS A 477 -27.03 6.64 3.51
CA LYS A 477 -26.40 7.60 4.42
C LYS A 477 -25.68 8.71 3.65
N PRO A 478 -26.36 9.79 3.26
CA PRO A 478 -25.78 10.86 2.43
C PRO A 478 -24.62 11.61 3.13
N GLU A 479 -24.53 11.53 4.46
CA GLU A 479 -23.42 12.11 5.23
C GLU A 479 -22.06 11.51 4.84
N LEU A 480 -22.00 10.26 4.37
CA LEU A 480 -20.77 9.65 3.89
C LEU A 480 -20.31 10.27 2.56
N ASN A 481 -21.24 10.63 1.65
CA ASN A 481 -20.88 11.39 0.45
C ASN A 481 -20.25 12.75 0.80
N LYS A 482 -20.76 13.40 1.85
CA LYS A 482 -20.17 14.65 2.35
C LYS A 482 -18.75 14.42 2.83
N LYS A 483 -18.47 13.31 3.54
CA LYS A 483 -17.13 12.95 3.99
C LYS A 483 -16.15 12.71 2.84
N ALA A 484 -16.59 12.03 1.77
CA ALA A 484 -15.78 11.89 0.55
C ALA A 484 -15.44 13.25 -0.07
N LYS A 485 -16.44 14.15 -0.16
CA LYS A 485 -16.23 15.50 -0.68
C LYS A 485 -15.26 16.32 0.19
N GLU A 486 -15.37 16.22 1.52
CA GLU A 486 -14.43 16.86 2.45
C GLU A 486 -12.98 16.40 2.19
N ILE A 487 -12.76 15.10 1.86
CA ILE A 487 -11.43 14.61 1.42
C ILE A 487 -11.00 15.29 0.12
N PHE A 488 -11.84 15.30 -0.90
CA PHE A 488 -11.51 15.90 -2.19
C PHE A 488 -11.16 17.39 -2.06
N ASP A 489 -11.90 18.12 -1.22
CA ASP A 489 -11.68 19.55 -0.99
C ASP A 489 -10.38 19.79 -0.20
N ALA A 490 -10.08 18.97 0.82
CA ALA A 490 -8.88 19.11 1.63
C ALA A 490 -7.57 18.91 0.83
N PHE A 491 -7.58 18.01 -0.14
CA PHE A 491 -6.38 17.67 -0.93
C PHE A 491 -6.39 18.26 -2.34
N GLY A 492 -7.39 19.07 -2.68
CA GLY A 492 -7.57 19.64 -4.02
C GLY A 492 -6.34 20.38 -4.55
N SER A 493 -5.61 21.12 -3.71
CA SER A 493 -4.38 21.82 -4.12
C SER A 493 -3.30 20.87 -4.62
N SER A 494 -3.03 19.80 -3.89
CA SER A 494 -2.03 18.79 -4.25
C SER A 494 -2.45 18.02 -5.51
N ILE A 495 -3.72 17.63 -5.58
CA ILE A 495 -4.30 16.91 -6.72
C ILE A 495 -4.24 17.77 -8.00
N ASN A 496 -4.61 19.04 -7.91
CA ASN A 496 -4.55 19.97 -9.07
C ASN A 496 -3.12 20.20 -9.57
N LYS A 497 -2.13 20.17 -8.67
CA LYS A 497 -0.71 20.38 -9.01
C LYS A 497 -0.08 19.15 -9.69
N SER A 498 -0.40 17.95 -9.24
CA SER A 498 0.20 16.69 -9.70
C SER A 498 -0.85 15.59 -9.84
N PRO A 499 -1.83 15.71 -10.74
CA PRO A 499 -3.01 14.85 -10.76
C PRO A 499 -2.69 13.35 -10.99
N THR A 500 -1.57 13.03 -11.63
CA THR A 500 -1.14 11.63 -11.85
C THR A 500 -0.64 10.93 -10.59
N ASP A 501 -0.37 11.67 -9.53
CA ASP A 501 0.03 11.11 -8.24
C ASP A 501 -1.18 10.67 -7.38
N TYR A 502 -2.42 10.91 -7.86
CA TYR A 502 -3.68 10.71 -7.15
C TYR A 502 -4.75 10.02 -8.02
N LEU A 503 -4.34 9.06 -8.84
CA LEU A 503 -5.24 8.48 -9.86
C LEU A 503 -6.40 7.68 -9.25
N PHE A 504 -6.21 7.01 -8.13
CA PHE A 504 -7.31 6.33 -7.45
C PHE A 504 -8.26 7.32 -6.76
N MET A 505 -7.75 8.43 -6.24
CA MET A 505 -8.56 9.54 -5.76
C MET A 505 -9.42 10.09 -6.90
N LEU A 506 -8.85 10.27 -8.10
CA LEU A 506 -9.57 10.73 -9.28
C LEU A 506 -10.63 9.72 -9.78
N CYS A 507 -10.45 8.41 -9.53
CA CYS A 507 -11.53 7.43 -9.71
C CYS A 507 -12.72 7.74 -8.80
N GLY A 508 -12.48 8.13 -7.56
CA GLY A 508 -13.52 8.58 -6.63
C GLY A 508 -14.23 9.86 -7.10
N VAL A 509 -13.48 10.82 -7.65
CA VAL A 509 -14.04 12.05 -8.24
C VAL A 509 -14.92 11.74 -9.45
N LEU A 510 -14.50 10.82 -10.33
CA LEU A 510 -15.32 10.33 -11.45
C LEU A 510 -16.60 9.67 -10.96
N TYR A 511 -16.49 8.87 -9.89
CA TYR A 511 -17.64 8.19 -9.31
C TYR A 511 -18.65 9.18 -8.68
N GLU A 512 -18.17 10.22 -7.99
CA GLU A 512 -19.00 11.25 -7.40
C GLU A 512 -19.75 12.06 -8.46
N LYS A 513 -19.10 12.37 -9.59
CA LYS A 513 -19.65 13.13 -10.72
C LYS A 513 -20.56 12.31 -11.63
N SER A 514 -20.46 10.99 -11.61
CA SER A 514 -21.22 10.10 -12.51
C SER A 514 -22.65 9.87 -12.02
N THR A 515 -23.51 9.41 -12.94
CA THR A 515 -24.88 9.03 -12.62
C THR A 515 -24.87 7.97 -11.51
N LYS A 516 -25.61 8.26 -10.45
CA LYS A 516 -25.70 7.37 -9.28
C LYS A 516 -26.73 6.29 -9.59
N GLU A 517 -26.28 5.10 -9.96
CA GLU A 517 -27.15 3.96 -10.20
C GLU A 517 -27.05 2.97 -9.04
N VAL A 518 -28.20 2.59 -8.51
CA VAL A 518 -28.36 1.40 -7.68
C VAL A 518 -29.30 0.49 -8.44
N ILE A 519 -28.79 -0.68 -8.84
CA ILE A 519 -29.60 -1.67 -9.55
C ILE A 519 -30.19 -2.61 -8.51
N VAL A 520 -31.52 -2.74 -8.54
CA VAL A 520 -32.22 -3.72 -7.71
C VAL A 520 -32.26 -5.04 -8.46
N VAL A 521 -31.71 -6.09 -7.84
CA VAL A 521 -31.54 -7.39 -8.45
C VAL A 521 -32.34 -8.48 -7.74
N GLU A 522 -32.87 -9.40 -8.52
CA GLU A 522 -33.37 -10.67 -8.00
C GLU A 522 -32.22 -11.66 -8.00
N LYS A 523 -31.91 -12.24 -6.82
CA LYS A 523 -30.82 -13.20 -6.66
C LYS A 523 -31.00 -14.37 -7.63
N ASN A 524 -29.92 -14.77 -8.32
CA ASN A 524 -29.88 -15.87 -9.28
C ASN A 524 -30.70 -15.67 -10.56
N SER A 525 -30.99 -14.45 -10.98
CA SER A 525 -31.64 -14.18 -12.26
C SER A 525 -30.64 -14.23 -13.43
N GLU A 526 -31.09 -14.67 -14.64
CA GLU A 526 -30.27 -14.61 -15.87
C GLU A 526 -29.84 -13.16 -16.21
N ILE A 527 -30.66 -12.19 -15.84
CA ILE A 527 -30.37 -10.75 -16.03
C ILE A 527 -29.17 -10.35 -15.16
N LEU A 528 -29.08 -10.88 -13.94
CA LEU A 528 -27.98 -10.59 -13.04
C LEU A 528 -26.64 -11.06 -13.63
N ASN A 529 -26.61 -12.25 -14.23
CA ASN A 529 -25.38 -12.79 -14.88
C ASN A 529 -24.93 -11.89 -16.05
N GLN A 530 -25.88 -11.35 -16.83
CA GLN A 530 -25.56 -10.40 -17.90
C GLN A 530 -24.99 -9.09 -17.34
N ILE A 531 -25.57 -8.56 -16.26
CA ILE A 531 -25.11 -7.35 -15.59
C ILE A 531 -23.71 -7.54 -15.01
N ASN A 532 -23.44 -8.69 -14.41
CA ASN A 532 -22.15 -9.04 -13.80
C ASN A 532 -20.98 -9.10 -14.79
N GLY A 533 -21.24 -9.39 -16.07
CA GLY A 533 -20.25 -9.42 -17.13
C GLY A 533 -20.02 -8.08 -17.84
N GLU A 534 -20.72 -7.01 -17.46
CA GLU A 534 -20.58 -5.69 -18.06
C GLU A 534 -19.79 -4.73 -17.14
N PHE A 535 -18.82 -4.02 -17.70
CA PHE A 535 -18.08 -3.01 -16.96
C PHE A 535 -18.97 -1.83 -16.53
N ARG A 536 -19.35 -1.79 -15.26
CA ARG A 536 -20.22 -0.78 -14.65
C ARG A 536 -19.58 -0.17 -13.41
N PRO A 537 -18.49 0.61 -13.56
CA PRO A 537 -17.61 1.00 -12.44
C PRO A 537 -18.27 1.95 -11.42
N PHE A 538 -19.45 2.49 -11.71
CA PHE A 538 -20.17 3.44 -10.87
C PHE A 538 -21.52 2.91 -10.37
N THR A 539 -21.80 1.64 -10.58
CA THR A 539 -23.06 1.00 -10.20
C THR A 539 -22.88 0.21 -8.91
N MET A 540 -23.88 0.23 -8.05
CA MET A 540 -24.00 -0.67 -6.90
C MET A 540 -25.24 -1.54 -7.08
N GLU A 541 -25.20 -2.77 -6.59
CA GLU A 541 -26.31 -3.71 -6.68
C GLU A 541 -26.89 -3.97 -5.29
N MET A 542 -28.22 -4.06 -5.21
CA MET A 542 -28.94 -4.38 -3.98
C MET A 542 -30.01 -5.42 -4.26
N PRO A 543 -30.19 -6.45 -3.42
CA PRO A 543 -31.26 -7.42 -3.57
C PRO A 543 -32.63 -6.79 -3.30
N PHE A 544 -33.64 -7.23 -4.06
CA PHE A 544 -35.01 -6.71 -3.96
C PHE A 544 -35.58 -6.89 -2.55
N ASP A 545 -35.33 -8.01 -1.91
CA ASP A 545 -35.85 -8.34 -0.57
C ASP A 545 -35.34 -7.37 0.51
N GLU A 546 -34.20 -6.72 0.32
CA GLU A 546 -33.69 -5.72 1.28
C GLU A 546 -34.42 -4.40 1.21
N ILE A 547 -34.94 -4.01 0.05
CA ILE A 547 -35.69 -2.76 -0.12
C ILE A 547 -37.04 -2.87 0.58
N GLU A 548 -37.74 -3.99 0.44
CA GLU A 548 -39.02 -4.21 1.13
C GLU A 548 -38.87 -4.18 2.67
N ASN A 549 -37.76 -4.73 3.18
CA ASN A 549 -37.46 -4.72 4.62
C ASN A 549 -37.10 -3.34 5.16
N ARG A 550 -36.56 -2.43 4.32
CA ARG A 550 -36.24 -1.05 4.73
C ARG A 550 -37.44 -0.11 4.72
N GLU A 551 -38.41 -0.32 3.84
CA GLU A 551 -39.65 0.45 3.82
C GLU A 551 -40.59 0.08 4.99
N THR A 552 -40.38 -1.05 5.65
CA THR A 552 -41.19 -1.55 6.76
C THR A 552 -40.63 -1.26 8.16
N ASN A 553 -39.38 -0.73 8.26
CA ASN A 553 -38.73 -0.31 9.51
C ASN A 553 -38.52 1.22 9.54
#